data_4b2eaa5703eff159bfd8b140c5a4c754
#
_entry.id   4b2eaa5703eff159bfd8b140c5a4c754
#
_cell.length_a   1.000
_cell.length_b   1.000
_cell.length_c   1.000
_cell.angle_alpha   90.00
_cell.angle_beta   90.00
_cell.angle_gamma   90.00
#
_symmetry.space_group_name_H-M   'P 1'
#
loop_
_entity.id
_entity.type
_entity.pdbx_description
1 polymer ?
#
loop_
_entity_poly.entity_id
_entity_poly.type
_entity_poly.pdbx_seq_one_letter_code
_entity_poly.pdbx_strand_id
1 'polypeptide(L)'
;MSTIPSTADEPTKTDEPKMSTNLPARGKTIAVMPAYNAALTLEKTVTDIPSGAVDEIILVDDCSRDNTVEIAKRLGLTVIRHEKNLGYGGNQKTCYQRALENGADYVVMIHPDYQYDSRVIPAAIEFIRLGICDFVMGSRIRTRREALSGGMPPWKYVANRCLTFTENVALGQNLGDFHSGFRAYRRSVLETIPYLRNSNDFVFDSEFLAQAVHFGFKLGDIPVPVRYFDEASSINFRRSVTYGFSTLNVLAKFWGRKTGVWRSPLFDPVAPASPELNHQE
;
A
#
# COMPACT_ATOMS: atom_id res chain seq x y z
N MET A 1 45.35 -54.47 16.67
CA MET A 1 43.96 -54.62 16.29
C MET A 1 43.10 -53.79 17.24
N SER A 2 42.71 -52.61 16.85
CA SER A 2 41.86 -51.72 17.65
C SER A 2 40.65 -51.33 16.77
N THR A 3 39.52 -51.81 17.17
CA THR A 3 38.21 -51.58 16.48
C THR A 3 37.62 -50.21 16.87
N ILE A 4 37.38 -49.36 15.87
CA ILE A 4 36.67 -48.07 16.00
C ILE A 4 35.17 -48.36 15.90
N PRO A 5 34.32 -47.92 16.84
CA PRO A 5 32.85 -47.96 16.65
C PRO A 5 32.39 -46.83 15.77
N SER A 6 31.68 -47.18 14.69
CA SER A 6 30.93 -46.26 13.84
C SER A 6 29.60 -45.96 14.48
N THR A 7 29.38 -44.69 14.88
CA THR A 7 28.01 -44.14 15.13
C THR A 7 27.78 -43.04 14.13
N ALA A 8 27.11 -43.39 13.04
CA ALA A 8 26.51 -42.41 12.14
C ALA A 8 25.13 -42.03 12.72
N ASP A 9 25.04 -40.87 13.32
CA ASP A 9 23.74 -40.25 13.64
C ASP A 9 23.03 -39.85 12.32
N GLU A 10 21.88 -40.47 12.03
CA GLU A 10 20.98 -40.03 10.98
C GLU A 10 20.46 -38.64 11.35
N PRO A 11 20.43 -37.68 10.40
CA PRO A 11 19.79 -36.36 10.63
C PRO A 11 18.30 -36.54 10.85
N THR A 12 17.81 -36.10 12.00
CA THR A 12 16.39 -35.99 12.34
C THR A 12 15.69 -35.22 11.25
N LYS A 13 14.69 -35.83 10.62
CA LYS A 13 13.75 -35.18 9.70
C LYS A 13 13.10 -34.00 10.42
N THR A 14 13.45 -32.79 10.04
CA THR A 14 12.72 -31.60 10.41
C THR A 14 11.35 -31.70 9.76
N ASP A 15 10.29 -31.69 10.57
CA ASP A 15 8.92 -31.60 10.10
C ASP A 15 8.75 -30.32 9.27
N GLU A 16 8.72 -30.48 7.95
CA GLU A 16 8.32 -29.39 7.06
C GLU A 16 6.84 -29.04 7.38
N PRO A 17 6.51 -27.77 7.60
CA PRO A 17 5.13 -27.38 7.83
C PRO A 17 4.30 -27.75 6.62
N LYS A 18 3.36 -28.69 6.77
CA LYS A 18 2.40 -29.06 5.73
C LYS A 18 1.61 -27.82 5.34
N MET A 19 1.94 -27.27 4.19
CA MET A 19 1.21 -26.19 3.59
C MET A 19 -0.20 -26.71 3.27
N SER A 20 -1.22 -26.15 3.92
CA SER A 20 -2.61 -26.50 3.66
C SER A 20 -2.93 -26.23 2.19
N THR A 21 -3.34 -27.24 1.45
CA THR A 21 -3.74 -27.12 0.04
C THR A 21 -5.12 -26.49 -0.17
N ASN A 22 -5.86 -26.23 0.92
CA ASN A 22 -7.13 -25.54 0.85
C ASN A 22 -6.90 -24.04 0.80
N LEU A 23 -7.06 -23.43 -0.37
CA LEU A 23 -7.11 -21.98 -0.52
C LEU A 23 -8.26 -21.43 0.32
N PRO A 24 -8.04 -20.36 1.11
CA PRO A 24 -9.12 -19.70 1.82
C PRO A 24 -10.17 -19.20 0.82
N ALA A 25 -11.42 -19.11 1.27
CA ALA A 25 -12.51 -18.58 0.46
C ALA A 25 -12.10 -17.22 -0.14
N ARG A 26 -12.61 -16.92 -1.34
CA ARG A 26 -12.39 -15.63 -1.98
C ARG A 26 -13.09 -14.53 -1.17
N GLY A 27 -12.40 -13.84 -0.31
CA GLY A 27 -12.95 -12.69 0.41
C GLY A 27 -13.36 -11.54 -0.50
N LYS A 28 -14.15 -10.59 0.04
CA LYS A 28 -14.57 -9.38 -0.69
C LYS A 28 -13.38 -8.46 -0.96
N THR A 29 -13.11 -8.19 -2.24
CA THR A 29 -12.03 -7.31 -2.69
C THR A 29 -12.62 -5.97 -3.12
N ILE A 30 -12.18 -4.88 -2.51
CA ILE A 30 -12.60 -3.53 -2.88
C ILE A 30 -11.39 -2.74 -3.41
N ALA A 31 -11.53 -2.19 -4.62
CA ALA A 31 -10.58 -1.21 -5.14
C ALA A 31 -10.96 0.19 -4.65
N VAL A 32 -10.00 0.94 -4.15
CA VAL A 32 -10.18 2.34 -3.75
C VAL A 32 -9.35 3.25 -4.63
N MET A 33 -9.96 4.34 -5.07
CA MET A 33 -9.35 5.31 -5.98
C MET A 33 -9.40 6.71 -5.37
N PRO A 34 -8.32 7.18 -4.73
CA PRO A 34 -8.22 8.58 -4.33
C PRO A 34 -8.07 9.46 -5.58
N ALA A 35 -9.06 10.31 -5.86
CA ALA A 35 -9.15 11.09 -7.09
C ALA A 35 -9.08 12.59 -6.84
N TYR A 36 -8.36 13.29 -7.73
CA TYR A 36 -8.35 14.74 -7.85
C TYR A 36 -8.04 15.12 -9.30
N ASN A 37 -9.02 15.70 -10.02
CA ASN A 37 -8.91 16.06 -11.43
C ASN A 37 -8.44 14.91 -12.33
N ALA A 38 -9.15 13.78 -12.30
CA ALA A 38 -8.80 12.55 -13.01
C ALA A 38 -9.70 12.26 -14.23
N ALA A 39 -10.45 13.22 -14.72
CA ALA A 39 -11.43 13.01 -15.79
C ALA A 39 -10.85 12.38 -17.06
N LEU A 40 -9.58 12.68 -17.41
CA LEU A 40 -8.94 12.19 -18.63
C LEU A 40 -8.47 10.73 -18.55
N THR A 41 -8.30 10.20 -17.35
CA THR A 41 -7.60 8.93 -17.12
C THR A 41 -8.44 7.88 -16.39
N LEU A 42 -9.44 8.32 -15.62
CA LEU A 42 -10.28 7.47 -14.79
C LEU A 42 -10.90 6.29 -15.57
N GLU A 43 -11.56 6.56 -16.70
CA GLU A 43 -12.23 5.53 -17.48
C GLU A 43 -11.27 4.45 -17.98
N LYS A 44 -10.07 4.85 -18.43
CA LYS A 44 -9.03 3.91 -18.86
C LYS A 44 -8.54 3.05 -17.69
N THR A 45 -8.33 3.67 -16.52
CA THR A 45 -7.89 2.94 -15.31
C THR A 45 -8.91 1.88 -14.88
N VAL A 46 -10.20 2.24 -14.90
CA VAL A 46 -11.29 1.33 -14.52
C VAL A 46 -11.44 0.21 -15.55
N THR A 47 -11.37 0.53 -16.84
CA THR A 47 -11.54 -0.46 -17.93
C THR A 47 -10.42 -1.52 -17.92
N ASP A 48 -9.20 -1.16 -17.51
CA ASP A 48 -8.07 -2.10 -17.41
C ASP A 48 -8.17 -3.04 -16.18
N ILE A 49 -9.10 -2.82 -15.25
CA ILE A 49 -9.31 -3.76 -14.13
C ILE A 49 -9.97 -5.03 -14.68
N PRO A 50 -9.35 -6.22 -14.51
CA PRO A 50 -9.92 -7.46 -15.01
C PRO A 50 -11.30 -7.72 -14.41
N SER A 51 -12.23 -8.18 -15.26
CA SER A 51 -13.58 -8.54 -14.82
C SER A 51 -13.53 -9.56 -13.68
N GLY A 52 -14.26 -9.26 -12.60
CA GLY A 52 -14.30 -10.10 -11.42
C GLY A 52 -13.03 -10.04 -10.54
N ALA A 53 -12.07 -9.18 -10.83
CA ALA A 53 -10.89 -8.98 -9.96
C ALA A 53 -11.25 -8.28 -8.65
N VAL A 54 -12.24 -7.39 -8.70
CA VAL A 54 -12.77 -6.65 -7.53
C VAL A 54 -14.29 -6.78 -7.50
N ASP A 55 -14.86 -6.73 -6.30
CA ASP A 55 -16.30 -6.80 -6.07
C ASP A 55 -16.95 -5.41 -6.07
N GLU A 56 -16.15 -4.38 -5.79
CA GLU A 56 -16.59 -2.98 -5.74
C GLU A 56 -15.42 -2.05 -6.05
N ILE A 57 -15.71 -0.90 -6.66
CA ILE A 57 -14.77 0.20 -6.85
C ILE A 57 -15.32 1.44 -6.15
N ILE A 58 -14.56 1.97 -5.19
CA ILE A 58 -14.89 3.19 -4.46
C ILE A 58 -13.95 4.30 -4.95
N LEU A 59 -14.53 5.37 -5.47
CA LEU A 59 -13.79 6.57 -5.81
C LEU A 59 -14.08 7.65 -4.77
N VAL A 60 -13.02 8.20 -4.16
CA VAL A 60 -13.12 9.35 -3.26
C VAL A 60 -12.56 10.58 -3.98
N ASP A 61 -13.45 11.52 -4.29
CA ASP A 61 -13.12 12.75 -4.98
C ASP A 61 -12.72 13.85 -3.99
N ASP A 62 -11.49 14.33 -4.10
CA ASP A 62 -10.92 15.35 -3.21
C ASP A 62 -11.21 16.78 -3.72
N CYS A 63 -12.47 17.07 -4.03
CA CYS A 63 -12.94 18.36 -4.52
C CYS A 63 -12.41 18.71 -5.93
N SER A 64 -12.52 17.77 -6.88
CA SER A 64 -12.20 18.00 -8.30
C SER A 64 -12.99 19.12 -8.92
N ARG A 65 -12.38 19.78 -9.92
CA ARG A 65 -12.96 20.88 -10.67
C ARG A 65 -13.33 20.48 -12.11
N ASP A 66 -13.01 19.25 -12.49
CA ASP A 66 -13.33 18.66 -13.78
C ASP A 66 -14.48 17.64 -13.66
N ASN A 67 -14.76 16.90 -14.71
CA ASN A 67 -15.86 15.93 -14.78
C ASN A 67 -15.54 14.58 -14.12
N THR A 68 -14.57 14.51 -13.18
CA THR A 68 -14.19 13.25 -12.52
C THR A 68 -15.39 12.55 -11.88
N VAL A 69 -16.21 13.27 -11.11
CA VAL A 69 -17.36 12.71 -10.39
C VAL A 69 -18.44 12.20 -11.35
N GLU A 70 -18.74 12.94 -12.41
CA GLU A 70 -19.72 12.57 -13.43
C GLU A 70 -19.31 11.30 -14.16
N ILE A 71 -18.02 11.20 -14.53
CA ILE A 71 -17.46 9.99 -15.17
C ILE A 71 -17.52 8.80 -14.21
N ALA A 72 -17.14 8.97 -12.96
CA ALA A 72 -17.20 7.91 -11.96
C ALA A 72 -18.63 7.36 -11.77
N LYS A 73 -19.62 8.24 -11.68
CA LYS A 73 -21.04 7.85 -11.60
C LYS A 73 -21.53 7.12 -12.85
N ARG A 74 -21.14 7.58 -14.04
CA ARG A 74 -21.46 6.93 -15.31
C ARG A 74 -20.88 5.50 -15.39
N LEU A 75 -19.68 5.30 -14.82
CA LEU A 75 -19.02 3.99 -14.75
C LEU A 75 -19.60 3.08 -13.66
N GLY A 76 -20.59 3.53 -12.89
CA GLY A 76 -21.24 2.76 -11.83
C GLY A 76 -20.40 2.60 -10.56
N LEU A 77 -19.42 3.49 -10.33
CA LEU A 77 -18.58 3.45 -9.14
C LEU A 77 -19.34 3.96 -7.91
N THR A 78 -18.98 3.46 -6.71
CA THR A 78 -19.35 4.09 -5.45
C THR A 78 -18.56 5.39 -5.29
N VAL A 79 -19.23 6.54 -5.28
CA VAL A 79 -18.58 7.86 -5.27
C VAL A 79 -18.80 8.56 -3.95
N ILE A 80 -17.70 9.02 -3.35
CA ILE A 80 -17.70 9.92 -2.19
C ILE A 80 -17.04 11.22 -2.64
N ARG A 81 -17.61 12.36 -2.30
CA ARG A 81 -17.03 13.66 -2.61
C ARG A 81 -16.76 14.44 -1.33
N HIS A 82 -15.53 14.94 -1.18
CA HIS A 82 -15.20 15.86 -0.11
C HIS A 82 -15.74 17.27 -0.40
N GLU A 83 -16.18 17.98 0.62
CA GLU A 83 -16.61 19.39 0.51
C GLU A 83 -15.42 20.34 0.25
N LYS A 84 -14.24 19.95 0.70
CA LYS A 84 -12.95 20.65 0.50
C LYS A 84 -11.83 19.66 0.26
N ASN A 85 -10.77 20.10 -0.40
CA ASN A 85 -9.59 19.28 -0.60
C ASN A 85 -8.92 18.96 0.76
N LEU A 86 -8.83 17.69 1.10
CA LEU A 86 -8.23 17.19 2.35
C LEU A 86 -6.77 16.80 2.16
N GLY A 87 -6.28 16.78 0.94
CA GLY A 87 -4.94 16.37 0.57
C GLY A 87 -4.79 14.87 0.36
N TYR A 88 -3.62 14.49 -0.13
CA TYR A 88 -3.29 13.13 -0.57
C TYR A 88 -3.59 12.06 0.51
N GLY A 89 -3.02 12.23 1.72
CA GLY A 89 -3.25 11.30 2.82
C GLY A 89 -4.68 11.38 3.37
N GLY A 90 -5.29 12.58 3.38
CA GLY A 90 -6.68 12.77 3.81
C GLY A 90 -7.65 11.98 2.92
N ASN A 91 -7.43 12.00 1.62
CA ASN A 91 -8.23 11.23 0.66
C ASN A 91 -8.07 9.71 0.89
N GLN A 92 -6.85 9.23 1.07
CA GLN A 92 -6.61 7.79 1.35
C GLN A 92 -7.28 7.32 2.64
N LYS A 93 -7.29 8.15 3.70
CA LYS A 93 -8.01 7.83 4.95
C LYS A 93 -9.48 7.55 4.69
N THR A 94 -10.17 8.42 3.94
CA THR A 94 -11.57 8.24 3.57
C THR A 94 -11.76 6.98 2.73
N CYS A 95 -10.86 6.72 1.77
CA CYS A 95 -10.87 5.50 0.96
C CYS A 95 -10.85 4.24 1.84
N TYR A 96 -9.91 4.16 2.77
CA TYR A 96 -9.75 2.98 3.62
C TYR A 96 -10.90 2.80 4.60
N GLN A 97 -11.38 3.88 5.23
CA GLN A 97 -12.54 3.83 6.12
C GLN A 97 -13.76 3.28 5.37
N ARG A 98 -14.07 3.82 4.18
CA ARG A 98 -15.22 3.37 3.41
C ARG A 98 -15.09 1.91 2.96
N ALA A 99 -13.90 1.48 2.56
CA ALA A 99 -13.69 0.08 2.19
C ALA A 99 -13.93 -0.88 3.39
N LEU A 100 -13.48 -0.51 4.59
CA LEU A 100 -13.73 -1.27 5.80
C LEU A 100 -15.22 -1.30 6.17
N GLU A 101 -15.92 -0.17 6.09
CA GLU A 101 -17.36 -0.05 6.32
C GLU A 101 -18.17 -0.92 5.33
N ASN A 102 -17.73 -0.99 4.07
CA ASN A 102 -18.35 -1.82 3.04
C ASN A 102 -17.94 -3.31 3.14
N GLY A 103 -17.24 -3.71 4.20
CA GLY A 103 -16.94 -5.11 4.48
C GLY A 103 -15.83 -5.71 3.62
N ALA A 104 -14.84 -4.92 3.20
CA ALA A 104 -13.69 -5.44 2.46
C ALA A 104 -12.88 -6.43 3.31
N ASP A 105 -12.52 -7.58 2.74
CA ASP A 105 -11.49 -8.49 3.27
C ASP A 105 -10.11 -8.10 2.72
N TYR A 106 -10.10 -7.60 1.48
CA TYR A 106 -8.91 -7.09 0.78
C TYR A 106 -9.20 -5.72 0.19
N VAL A 107 -8.26 -4.80 0.33
CA VAL A 107 -8.36 -3.45 -0.24
C VAL A 107 -7.20 -3.22 -1.19
N VAL A 108 -7.50 -2.79 -2.41
CA VAL A 108 -6.49 -2.38 -3.38
C VAL A 108 -6.58 -0.88 -3.60
N MET A 109 -5.53 -0.14 -3.29
CA MET A 109 -5.41 1.26 -3.62
C MET A 109 -4.71 1.43 -4.95
N ILE A 110 -5.36 2.10 -5.88
CA ILE A 110 -4.84 2.45 -7.20
C ILE A 110 -5.27 3.87 -7.57
N HIS A 111 -4.32 4.69 -8.02
CA HIS A 111 -4.65 6.04 -8.47
C HIS A 111 -5.34 6.02 -9.85
N PRO A 112 -6.37 6.86 -10.05
CA PRO A 112 -7.09 6.93 -11.32
C PRO A 112 -6.33 7.72 -12.40
N ASP A 113 -5.02 7.91 -12.25
CA ASP A 113 -4.14 8.66 -13.16
C ASP A 113 -3.54 7.81 -14.29
N TYR A 114 -3.98 6.55 -14.41
CA TYR A 114 -3.54 5.58 -15.41
C TYR A 114 -2.04 5.29 -15.44
N GLN A 115 -1.30 5.67 -14.39
CA GLN A 115 0.14 5.35 -14.30
C GLN A 115 0.37 3.86 -14.10
N TYR A 116 -0.39 3.23 -13.21
CA TYR A 116 -0.21 1.83 -12.83
C TYR A 116 -1.09 0.91 -13.67
N ASP A 117 -0.55 -0.23 -14.04
CA ASP A 117 -1.30 -1.26 -14.76
C ASP A 117 -2.25 -2.00 -13.82
N SER A 118 -3.56 -1.71 -13.92
CA SER A 118 -4.60 -2.30 -13.06
C SER A 118 -4.73 -3.81 -13.23
N ARG A 119 -4.21 -4.38 -14.33
CA ARG A 119 -4.30 -5.82 -14.62
C ARG A 119 -3.53 -6.68 -13.62
N VAL A 120 -2.64 -6.10 -12.82
CA VAL A 120 -1.88 -6.81 -11.77
C VAL A 120 -2.65 -6.99 -10.46
N ILE A 121 -3.84 -6.41 -10.32
CA ILE A 121 -4.67 -6.51 -9.11
C ILE A 121 -4.87 -7.96 -8.65
N PRO A 122 -5.28 -8.92 -9.51
CA PRO A 122 -5.48 -10.31 -9.08
C PRO A 122 -4.21 -10.93 -8.49
N ALA A 123 -3.04 -10.66 -9.08
CA ALA A 123 -1.77 -11.18 -8.58
C ALA A 123 -1.45 -10.65 -7.18
N ALA A 124 -1.63 -9.34 -6.96
CA ALA A 124 -1.41 -8.73 -5.63
C ALA A 124 -2.30 -9.35 -4.55
N ILE A 125 -3.59 -9.55 -4.86
CA ILE A 125 -4.54 -10.16 -3.95
C ILE A 125 -4.21 -11.62 -3.66
N GLU A 126 -3.74 -12.37 -4.67
CA GLU A 126 -3.40 -13.77 -4.48
C GLU A 126 -2.22 -13.96 -3.52
N PHE A 127 -1.19 -13.13 -3.54
CA PHE A 127 -0.11 -13.16 -2.55
C PHE A 127 -0.62 -12.98 -1.12
N ILE A 128 -1.63 -12.12 -0.94
CA ILE A 128 -2.25 -11.89 0.37
C ILE A 128 -3.13 -13.08 0.78
N ARG A 129 -3.92 -13.65 -0.15
CA ARG A 129 -4.77 -14.82 0.12
C ARG A 129 -3.96 -16.03 0.53
N LEU A 130 -2.81 -16.25 -0.09
CA LEU A 130 -1.88 -17.32 0.23
C LEU A 130 -1.16 -17.10 1.58
N GLY A 131 -1.32 -15.94 2.22
CA GLY A 131 -0.64 -15.61 3.47
C GLY A 131 0.87 -15.38 3.33
N ILE A 132 1.33 -15.17 2.09
CA ILE A 132 2.73 -14.85 1.79
C ILE A 132 3.05 -13.44 2.30
N CYS A 133 2.15 -12.49 2.03
CA CYS A 133 2.20 -11.12 2.50
C CYS A 133 0.86 -10.72 3.14
N ASP A 134 0.90 -9.71 4.01
CA ASP A 134 -0.28 -9.02 4.53
C ASP A 134 -0.52 -7.70 3.79
N PHE A 135 0.56 -7.17 3.20
CA PHE A 135 0.61 -5.94 2.46
C PHE A 135 1.52 -6.11 1.24
N VAL A 136 0.99 -5.86 0.05
CA VAL A 136 1.71 -5.94 -1.23
C VAL A 136 1.82 -4.55 -1.85
N MET A 137 3.04 -4.18 -2.25
CA MET A 137 3.33 -2.95 -2.99
C MET A 137 3.59 -3.24 -4.46
N GLY A 138 3.24 -2.30 -5.32
CA GLY A 138 3.68 -2.34 -6.71
C GLY A 138 5.06 -1.71 -6.85
N SER A 139 6.04 -2.43 -7.37
CA SER A 139 7.36 -1.87 -7.68
C SER A 139 7.38 -1.35 -9.12
N ARG A 140 7.62 -0.03 -9.28
CA ARG A 140 7.74 0.62 -10.60
C ARG A 140 9.08 0.35 -11.27
N ILE A 141 10.09 -0.01 -10.49
CA ILE A 141 11.47 -0.07 -10.94
C ILE A 141 11.86 -1.53 -11.12
N ARG A 142 11.47 -2.11 -12.27
CA ARG A 142 11.90 -3.44 -12.68
C ARG A 142 13.33 -3.42 -13.18
N THR A 143 13.64 -2.50 -14.10
CA THR A 143 14.99 -2.27 -14.60
C THR A 143 15.27 -0.78 -14.69
N ARG A 144 16.58 -0.41 -14.61
CA ARG A 144 17.01 0.98 -14.82
C ARG A 144 16.59 1.48 -16.20
N ARG A 145 16.75 0.64 -17.22
CA ARG A 145 16.43 1.01 -18.61
C ARG A 145 14.95 1.34 -18.76
N GLU A 146 14.06 0.51 -18.23
CA GLU A 146 12.61 0.75 -18.30
C GLU A 146 12.20 2.02 -17.56
N ALA A 147 12.72 2.25 -16.36
CA ALA A 147 12.40 3.44 -15.58
C ALA A 147 12.80 4.73 -16.34
N LEU A 148 14.00 4.78 -16.89
CA LEU A 148 14.51 5.96 -17.61
C LEU A 148 13.89 6.13 -19.00
N SER A 149 13.73 5.03 -19.77
CA SER A 149 13.09 5.10 -21.09
C SER A 149 11.58 5.35 -21.00
N GLY A 150 10.96 5.00 -19.88
CA GLY A 150 9.56 5.29 -19.58
C GLY A 150 9.27 6.74 -19.19
N GLY A 151 10.30 7.62 -19.14
CA GLY A 151 10.14 9.05 -18.87
C GLY A 151 10.46 9.50 -17.44
N MET A 152 10.97 8.61 -16.56
CA MET A 152 11.41 9.03 -15.23
C MET A 152 12.67 9.89 -15.32
N PRO A 153 12.66 11.14 -14.79
CA PRO A 153 13.86 11.98 -14.80
C PRO A 153 15.03 11.29 -14.05
N PRO A 154 16.28 11.36 -14.56
CA PRO A 154 17.43 10.68 -13.94
C PRO A 154 17.65 11.05 -12.48
N TRP A 155 17.50 12.32 -12.12
CA TRP A 155 17.61 12.77 -10.72
C TRP A 155 16.56 12.12 -9.81
N LYS A 156 15.32 11.96 -10.32
CA LYS A 156 14.22 11.33 -9.59
C LYS A 156 14.49 9.83 -9.39
N TYR A 157 15.06 9.18 -10.40
CA TYR A 157 15.50 7.79 -10.31
C TYR A 157 16.55 7.60 -9.20
N VAL A 158 17.63 8.44 -9.21
CA VAL A 158 18.69 8.36 -8.21
C VAL A 158 18.15 8.64 -6.81
N ALA A 159 17.36 9.71 -6.65
CA ALA A 159 16.76 10.06 -5.36
C ALA A 159 15.86 8.92 -4.82
N ASN A 160 15.02 8.32 -5.68
CA ASN A 160 14.19 7.17 -5.31
C ASN A 160 15.06 5.98 -4.85
N ARG A 161 16.15 5.65 -5.57
CA ARG A 161 17.03 4.54 -5.19
C ARG A 161 17.74 4.76 -3.85
N CYS A 162 18.25 5.97 -3.63
CA CYS A 162 18.89 6.33 -2.37
C CYS A 162 17.89 6.25 -1.20
N LEU A 163 16.70 6.80 -1.39
CA LEU A 163 15.69 6.80 -0.34
C LEU A 163 15.17 5.38 -0.05
N THR A 164 14.86 4.59 -1.10
CA THR A 164 14.48 3.17 -0.97
C THR A 164 15.57 2.35 -0.24
N PHE A 165 16.85 2.57 -0.55
CA PHE A 165 17.93 1.90 0.16
C PHE A 165 17.94 2.27 1.65
N THR A 166 17.82 3.55 1.97
CA THR A 166 17.77 4.05 3.36
C THR A 166 16.59 3.45 4.11
N GLU A 167 15.40 3.40 3.49
CA GLU A 167 14.21 2.81 4.09
C GLU A 167 14.37 1.29 4.31
N ASN A 168 14.91 0.57 3.33
CA ASN A 168 15.21 -0.87 3.48
C ASN A 168 16.11 -1.14 4.68
N VAL A 169 17.21 -0.39 4.81
CA VAL A 169 18.13 -0.53 5.93
C VAL A 169 17.46 -0.17 7.25
N ALA A 170 16.76 0.97 7.29
CA ALA A 170 16.15 1.46 8.53
C ALA A 170 14.98 0.59 9.00
N LEU A 171 14.18 0.06 8.09
CA LEU A 171 12.99 -0.74 8.41
C LEU A 171 13.29 -2.26 8.41
N GLY A 172 14.51 -2.69 8.03
CA GLY A 172 14.88 -4.10 7.93
C GLY A 172 14.07 -4.84 6.86
N GLN A 173 13.78 -4.16 5.74
CA GLN A 173 13.03 -4.71 4.61
C GLN A 173 13.94 -4.89 3.39
N ASN A 174 13.39 -5.47 2.31
CA ASN A 174 14.10 -5.65 1.04
C ASN A 174 13.16 -5.39 -0.14
N LEU A 175 12.46 -4.25 -0.11
CA LEU A 175 11.49 -3.87 -1.14
C LEU A 175 12.17 -3.14 -2.30
N GLY A 176 11.65 -3.34 -3.50
CA GLY A 176 12.16 -2.71 -4.72
C GLY A 176 11.81 -1.22 -4.83
N ASP A 177 10.67 -0.75 -4.30
CA ASP A 177 10.23 0.65 -4.37
C ASP A 177 9.26 0.96 -3.23
N PHE A 178 9.62 1.92 -2.34
CA PHE A 178 8.76 2.38 -1.23
C PHE A 178 7.75 3.46 -1.66
N HIS A 179 7.96 4.09 -2.81
CA HIS A 179 7.23 5.30 -3.22
C HIS A 179 6.22 5.04 -4.33
N SER A 180 5.69 3.81 -4.36
CA SER A 180 4.66 3.41 -5.31
C SER A 180 3.26 3.73 -4.79
N GLY A 181 2.39 4.17 -5.71
CA GLY A 181 0.97 4.41 -5.43
C GLY A 181 0.07 3.19 -5.67
N PHE A 182 0.61 2.04 -6.07
CA PHE A 182 -0.16 0.80 -6.13
C PHE A 182 0.08 -0.03 -4.87
N ARG A 183 -0.99 -0.37 -4.15
CA ARG A 183 -0.92 -1.07 -2.87
C ARG A 183 -2.11 -1.97 -2.66
N ALA A 184 -1.89 -3.14 -2.08
CA ALA A 184 -2.95 -4.04 -1.67
C ALA A 184 -2.76 -4.45 -0.21
N TYR A 185 -3.86 -4.54 0.52
CA TYR A 185 -3.87 -4.79 1.96
C TYR A 185 -4.85 -5.88 2.33
N ARG A 186 -4.49 -6.69 3.32
CA ARG A 186 -5.45 -7.46 4.08
C ARG A 186 -6.21 -6.53 5.02
N ARG A 187 -7.49 -6.80 5.28
CA ARG A 187 -8.34 -6.03 6.20
C ARG A 187 -7.66 -5.72 7.53
N SER A 188 -7.03 -6.74 8.15
CA SER A 188 -6.37 -6.59 9.45
C SER A 188 -5.27 -5.53 9.48
N VAL A 189 -4.60 -5.27 8.36
CA VAL A 189 -3.59 -4.21 8.24
C VAL A 189 -4.24 -2.85 8.49
N LEU A 190 -5.37 -2.58 7.83
CA LEU A 190 -6.08 -1.31 7.94
C LEU A 190 -6.79 -1.14 9.31
N GLU A 191 -7.20 -2.22 9.94
CA GLU A 191 -7.83 -2.19 11.27
C GLU A 191 -6.80 -1.97 12.40
N THR A 192 -5.56 -2.46 12.21
CA THR A 192 -4.50 -2.38 13.25
C THR A 192 -3.71 -1.08 13.18
N ILE A 193 -3.40 -0.62 11.97
CA ILE A 193 -2.54 0.56 11.78
C ILE A 193 -3.33 1.84 12.11
N PRO A 194 -2.81 2.72 13.01
CA PRO A 194 -3.46 3.98 13.36
C PRO A 194 -3.30 5.05 12.25
N TYR A 195 -3.60 4.69 11.00
CA TYR A 195 -3.36 5.54 9.82
C TYR A 195 -4.14 6.87 9.86
N LEU A 196 -5.19 6.96 10.66
CA LEU A 196 -5.92 8.23 10.87
C LEU A 196 -5.07 9.30 11.52
N ARG A 197 -4.01 8.92 12.27
CA ARG A 197 -3.04 9.82 12.89
C ARG A 197 -1.95 10.31 11.94
N ASN A 198 -1.87 9.72 10.75
CA ASN A 198 -0.87 10.05 9.74
C ASN A 198 -1.14 11.44 9.15
N SER A 199 -0.13 12.00 8.51
CA SER A 199 -0.22 13.25 7.75
C SER A 199 -1.32 13.18 6.67
N ASN A 200 -1.87 14.32 6.31
CA ASN A 200 -2.74 14.43 5.14
C ASN A 200 -1.97 14.70 3.84
N ASP A 201 -0.66 14.85 3.89
CA ASP A 201 0.22 15.07 2.74
C ASP A 201 0.88 13.75 2.29
N PHE A 202 1.75 13.81 1.29
CA PHE A 202 2.43 12.66 0.67
C PHE A 202 3.24 11.78 1.63
N VAL A 203 3.74 12.32 2.73
CA VAL A 203 4.44 11.55 3.76
C VAL A 203 3.57 10.48 4.43
N PHE A 204 2.25 10.56 4.27
CA PHE A 204 1.28 9.52 4.69
C PHE A 204 1.77 8.12 4.33
N ASP A 205 2.29 7.96 3.14
CA ASP A 205 2.75 6.68 2.61
C ASP A 205 3.94 6.10 3.38
N SER A 206 4.93 6.95 3.70
CA SER A 206 6.09 6.52 4.50
C SER A 206 5.71 6.23 5.95
N GLU A 207 4.79 7.02 6.52
CA GLU A 207 4.25 6.77 7.87
C GLU A 207 3.52 5.42 7.93
N PHE A 208 2.67 5.14 6.93
CA PHE A 208 1.90 3.90 6.85
C PHE A 208 2.83 2.68 6.74
N LEU A 209 3.87 2.75 5.90
CA LEU A 209 4.84 1.67 5.73
C LEU A 209 5.65 1.42 7.02
N ALA A 210 6.14 2.47 7.66
CA ALA A 210 6.85 2.34 8.93
C ALA A 210 5.95 1.73 10.02
N GLN A 211 4.66 2.10 10.04
CA GLN A 211 3.66 1.49 10.94
C GLN A 211 3.46 0.01 10.61
N ALA A 212 3.30 -0.37 9.33
CA ALA A 212 3.12 -1.75 8.93
C ALA A 212 4.29 -2.64 9.42
N VAL A 213 5.52 -2.16 9.28
CA VAL A 213 6.71 -2.85 9.83
C VAL A 213 6.68 -2.89 11.35
N HIS A 214 6.32 -1.77 12.01
CA HIS A 214 6.25 -1.69 13.47
C HIS A 214 5.26 -2.69 14.08
N PHE A 215 4.11 -2.87 13.45
CA PHE A 215 3.07 -3.81 13.89
C PHE A 215 3.30 -5.24 13.41
N GLY A 216 4.43 -5.53 12.73
CA GLY A 216 4.87 -6.88 12.39
C GLY A 216 4.17 -7.49 11.18
N PHE A 217 3.56 -6.70 10.29
CA PHE A 217 2.97 -7.19 9.06
C PHE A 217 4.02 -7.60 8.04
N LYS A 218 3.72 -8.64 7.26
CA LYS A 218 4.57 -9.15 6.19
C LYS A 218 4.37 -8.30 4.95
N LEU A 219 5.41 -7.53 4.56
CA LEU A 219 5.42 -6.74 3.35
C LEU A 219 6.04 -7.54 2.19
N GLY A 220 5.50 -7.32 1.00
CA GLY A 220 6.08 -7.83 -0.24
C GLY A 220 5.88 -6.82 -1.37
N ASP A 221 6.59 -7.01 -2.48
CA ASP A 221 6.36 -6.22 -3.68
C ASP A 221 6.23 -7.09 -4.92
N ILE A 222 5.47 -6.58 -5.88
CA ILE A 222 5.31 -7.17 -7.21
C ILE A 222 5.71 -6.14 -8.28
N PRO A 223 6.28 -6.58 -9.41
CA PRO A 223 6.58 -5.66 -10.49
C PRO A 223 5.28 -5.17 -11.14
N VAL A 224 5.09 -3.84 -11.18
CA VAL A 224 3.94 -3.21 -11.83
C VAL A 224 4.44 -2.36 -12.99
N PRO A 225 4.02 -2.66 -14.24
CA PRO A 225 4.30 -1.77 -15.36
C PRO A 225 3.74 -0.38 -15.11
N VAL A 226 4.51 0.65 -15.41
CA VAL A 226 4.08 2.04 -15.29
C VAL A 226 4.17 2.77 -16.60
N ARG A 227 3.24 3.71 -16.78
CA ARG A 227 3.17 4.61 -17.92
C ARG A 227 3.50 6.02 -17.41
N TYR A 228 4.43 6.69 -18.05
CA TYR A 228 4.72 8.10 -17.78
C TYR A 228 4.24 8.92 -18.98
N PHE A 229 3.38 9.89 -18.74
CA PHE A 229 2.85 10.83 -19.71
C PHE A 229 2.59 12.17 -19.02
N ASP A 230 2.43 13.23 -19.78
CA ASP A 230 2.42 14.60 -19.25
C ASP A 230 1.26 14.88 -18.28
N GLU A 231 0.12 14.21 -18.46
CA GLU A 231 -1.05 14.32 -17.58
C GLU A 231 -0.91 13.50 -16.28
N ALA A 232 0.12 12.66 -16.18
CA ALA A 232 0.33 11.85 -15.00
C ALA A 232 0.76 12.70 -13.80
N SER A 233 0.11 12.48 -12.66
CA SER A 233 0.41 13.18 -11.41
C SER A 233 1.88 12.99 -11.02
N SER A 234 2.67 14.07 -10.99
CA SER A 234 4.04 14.03 -10.51
C SER A 234 4.36 15.16 -9.54
N ILE A 235 5.05 14.81 -8.46
CA ILE A 235 5.54 15.78 -7.49
C ILE A 235 6.69 16.58 -8.11
N ASN A 236 6.67 17.90 -8.02
CA ASN A 236 7.76 18.75 -8.47
C ASN A 236 9.02 18.61 -7.58
N PHE A 237 10.18 19.10 -8.05
CA PHE A 237 11.47 18.95 -7.36
C PHE A 237 11.42 19.43 -5.90
N ARG A 238 10.87 20.62 -5.63
CA ARG A 238 10.79 21.18 -4.26
C ARG A 238 9.97 20.29 -3.33
N ARG A 239 8.81 19.81 -3.80
CA ARG A 239 7.99 18.86 -3.03
C ARG A 239 8.67 17.51 -2.84
N SER A 240 9.44 17.05 -3.83
CA SER A 240 10.23 15.80 -3.71
C SER A 240 11.29 15.92 -2.61
N VAL A 241 11.96 17.06 -2.49
CA VAL A 241 12.94 17.33 -1.42
C VAL A 241 12.25 17.33 -0.06
N THR A 242 11.13 18.05 0.08
CA THR A 242 10.33 18.07 1.32
C THR A 242 9.87 16.66 1.71
N TYR A 243 9.39 15.89 0.75
CA TYR A 243 8.99 14.50 0.95
C TYR A 243 10.15 13.64 1.46
N GLY A 244 11.34 13.75 0.85
CA GLY A 244 12.53 13.03 1.29
C GLY A 244 12.91 13.30 2.75
N PHE A 245 12.96 14.59 3.15
CA PHE A 245 13.21 14.95 4.55
C PHE A 245 12.11 14.45 5.49
N SER A 246 10.85 14.52 5.07
CA SER A 246 9.73 14.01 5.86
C SER A 246 9.84 12.49 6.06
N THR A 247 10.23 11.74 5.03
CA THR A 247 10.49 10.30 5.12
C THR A 247 11.62 9.99 6.12
N LEU A 248 12.74 10.72 6.05
CA LEU A 248 13.84 10.56 7.03
C LEU A 248 13.39 10.85 8.47
N ASN A 249 12.52 11.84 8.67
CA ASN A 249 11.92 12.12 9.97
C ASN A 249 11.02 10.96 10.46
N VAL A 250 10.26 10.32 9.57
CA VAL A 250 9.48 9.10 9.90
C VAL A 250 10.40 7.98 10.36
N LEU A 251 11.51 7.75 9.66
CA LEU A 251 12.50 6.74 10.05
C LEU A 251 13.14 7.05 11.41
N ALA A 252 13.43 8.31 11.68
CA ALA A 252 13.92 8.75 12.99
C ALA A 252 12.90 8.46 14.12
N LYS A 253 11.61 8.78 13.89
CA LYS A 253 10.52 8.44 14.81
C LYS A 253 10.38 6.93 15.05
N PHE A 254 10.48 6.14 13.97
CA PHE A 254 10.43 4.67 14.04
C PHE A 254 11.56 4.13 14.94
N TRP A 255 12.80 4.55 14.71
CA TRP A 255 13.94 4.13 15.52
C TRP A 255 13.87 4.67 16.95
N GLY A 256 13.44 5.90 17.13
CA GLY A 256 13.22 6.48 18.47
C GLY A 256 12.19 5.66 19.28
N ARG A 257 11.11 5.18 18.62
CA ARG A 257 10.13 4.27 19.24
C ARG A 257 10.74 2.92 19.56
N LYS A 258 11.49 2.34 18.62
CA LYS A 258 12.12 1.00 18.78
C LYS A 258 13.15 0.97 19.91
N THR A 259 13.91 2.06 20.09
CA THR A 259 14.93 2.19 21.14
C THR A 259 14.38 2.73 22.48
N GLY A 260 13.10 3.14 22.51
CA GLY A 260 12.48 3.71 23.70
C GLY A 260 12.86 5.16 23.99
N VAL A 261 13.69 5.79 23.13
CA VAL A 261 14.17 7.19 23.32
C VAL A 261 13.07 8.19 23.01
N TRP A 262 12.19 7.89 22.07
CA TRP A 262 11.16 8.81 21.61
C TRP A 262 9.80 8.10 21.46
N ARG A 263 8.77 8.63 22.12
CA ARG A 263 7.39 8.17 21.92
C ARG A 263 6.74 8.97 20.79
N SER A 264 6.15 8.28 19.83
CA SER A 264 5.38 8.91 18.76
C SER A 264 4.00 8.25 18.68
N PRO A 265 2.92 9.04 18.70
CA PRO A 265 1.54 8.52 18.59
C PRO A 265 1.28 7.72 17.31
N LEU A 266 2.13 7.89 16.29
CA LEU A 266 2.06 7.11 15.04
C LEU A 266 2.19 5.60 15.27
N PHE A 267 2.88 5.19 16.33
CA PHE A 267 3.19 3.79 16.62
C PHE A 267 2.46 3.25 17.86
N ASP A 268 1.52 4.01 18.40
CA ASP A 268 0.66 3.51 19.48
C ASP A 268 -0.54 2.76 18.88
N PRO A 269 -0.92 1.60 19.43
CA PRO A 269 -2.03 0.82 18.91
C PRO A 269 -3.35 1.62 18.89
N VAL A 270 -4.25 1.25 17.99
CA VAL A 270 -5.63 1.74 18.03
C VAL A 270 -6.30 1.13 19.28
N ALA A 271 -6.87 1.98 20.13
CA ALA A 271 -7.67 1.48 21.24
C ALA A 271 -8.81 0.61 20.67
N PRO A 272 -9.09 -0.57 21.26
CA PRO A 272 -10.25 -1.34 20.84
C PRO A 272 -11.49 -0.45 20.97
N ALA A 273 -12.37 -0.50 19.98
CA ALA A 273 -13.66 0.18 20.04
C ALA A 273 -14.34 -0.29 21.33
N SER A 274 -14.68 0.65 22.23
CA SER A 274 -15.44 0.33 23.43
C SER A 274 -16.73 -0.34 22.96
N PRO A 275 -17.12 -1.50 23.52
CA PRO A 275 -18.42 -2.09 23.20
C PRO A 275 -19.45 -1.02 23.51
N GLU A 276 -20.25 -0.64 22.49
CA GLU A 276 -21.40 0.23 22.72
C GLU A 276 -22.23 -0.39 23.82
N LEU A 277 -22.32 0.29 24.95
CA LEU A 277 -23.29 -0.01 25.99
C LEU A 277 -24.67 0.17 25.35
N ASN A 278 -25.25 -0.94 24.91
CA ASN A 278 -26.67 -0.98 24.58
C ASN A 278 -27.45 -0.55 25.83
N HIS A 279 -27.69 0.74 25.98
CA HIS A 279 -28.75 1.23 26.82
C HIS A 279 -30.05 0.96 26.10
N GLN A 280 -30.59 -0.22 26.36
CA GLN A 280 -32.03 -0.48 26.26
C GLN A 280 -32.67 0.26 27.43
N GLU A 281 -33.42 1.29 27.16
CA GLU A 281 -34.61 1.70 27.90
C GLU A 281 -35.77 1.85 26.92
#